data_bc69e76582cd13d87459a851533cf920
#
_entry.id   bc69e76582cd13d87459a851533cf920
#
_cell.length_a   1.000
_cell.length_b   1.000
_cell.length_c   1.000
_cell.angle_alpha   90.00
_cell.angle_beta   90.00
_cell.angle_gamma   90.00
#
_symmetry.space_group_name_H-M   'P 1'
#
loop_
_entity.id
_entity.type
_entity.pdbx_description
1 polymer ?
#
loop_
_entity_poly.entity_id
_entity_poly.type
_entity_poly.pdbx_seq_one_letter_code
_entity_poly.pdbx_strand_id
1 'polypeptide(L)'
;MTQAISGRRGQGEDSIYWDASKNRYVGAVSLGFSPAGTRIRKKVAGRTKTEVRDKLKELHKQVESGLRPRRRYTVGDALDDWLAVGVDGLSARTVALYRDTIAKALREELDTVRLTELTAGDVQRALAALAARSSSRTVQIAHNVLVRAIRQAERDDLVARNVAALVKPPKGQGAGRPSKSLTLEQAVALMAAARGTRLEAYITLSLLTGVRTEEVRALRWDHVMAWVGGQWEPVGEAGFDHEQLSVFVWRADRAGRDTKTPKSRRTLALPRRCVEALREHRVRQAEDRLAAGPLWQDRGLVFASTVGTSLDDHNVRRQFREVTEAAGLGRTWVPRELRHTFVSLLSAHGVPVEAIALLAGHNQTATTELVYRHQIVPTLTRGAEVMDEIFG
;
A
#
# COMPACT_ATOMS: atom_id res chain seq x y z
N MET A 1 -18.60 41.99 -66.49
CA MET A 1 -17.97 40.63 -66.35
C MET A 1 -16.65 40.82 -65.63
N THR A 2 -16.61 40.53 -64.33
CA THR A 2 -15.41 40.64 -63.52
C THR A 2 -15.07 39.23 -63.02
N GLN A 3 -14.03 38.63 -63.64
CA GLN A 3 -13.49 37.31 -63.25
C GLN A 3 -12.89 37.41 -61.85
N ALA A 4 -13.38 36.59 -60.91
CA ALA A 4 -12.78 36.41 -59.62
C ALA A 4 -11.49 35.57 -59.77
N ILE A 5 -10.34 36.19 -59.51
CA ILE A 5 -9.03 35.54 -59.47
C ILE A 5 -9.04 34.60 -58.26
N SER A 6 -9.13 33.28 -58.53
CA SER A 6 -8.91 32.25 -57.54
C SER A 6 -7.42 32.15 -57.19
N GLY A 7 -7.00 32.86 -56.19
CA GLY A 7 -5.65 32.74 -55.65
C GLY A 7 -5.37 31.31 -55.18
N ARG A 8 -4.29 30.68 -55.65
CA ARG A 8 -3.79 29.37 -55.16
C ARG A 8 -3.45 29.53 -53.69
N ARG A 9 -4.11 28.76 -52.84
CA ARG A 9 -3.86 28.73 -51.40
C ARG A 9 -2.43 28.21 -51.14
N GLY A 10 -1.75 28.82 -50.15
CA GLY A 10 -0.44 28.35 -49.70
C GLY A 10 -0.49 26.93 -49.15
N GLN A 11 0.59 26.21 -49.28
CA GLN A 11 0.74 24.85 -48.73
C GLN A 11 0.70 24.96 -47.20
N GLY A 12 -0.39 24.44 -46.57
CA GLY A 12 -0.56 24.48 -45.11
C GLY A 12 -1.79 25.33 -44.64
N GLU A 13 -2.50 26.07 -45.49
CA GLU A 13 -3.68 26.80 -45.11
C GLU A 13 -4.89 25.87 -44.91
N ASP A 14 -5.54 25.97 -43.74
CA ASP A 14 -6.76 25.26 -43.41
C ASP A 14 -7.92 25.69 -44.27
N SER A 15 -8.69 24.75 -44.83
CA SER A 15 -9.88 25.07 -45.58
C SER A 15 -11.06 25.30 -44.66
N ILE A 16 -11.54 26.58 -44.60
CA ILE A 16 -12.78 26.91 -43.91
C ILE A 16 -13.85 27.15 -44.98
N TYR A 17 -14.93 26.37 -44.93
CA TYR A 17 -16.07 26.50 -45.87
C TYR A 17 -17.39 26.56 -45.12
N TRP A 18 -18.41 27.08 -45.79
CA TRP A 18 -19.78 27.12 -45.28
C TRP A 18 -20.48 25.80 -45.57
N ASP A 19 -21.00 25.16 -44.56
CA ASP A 19 -21.86 23.98 -44.69
C ASP A 19 -23.31 24.38 -44.60
N ALA A 20 -23.94 24.52 -45.74
CA ALA A 20 -25.33 24.97 -45.83
C ALA A 20 -26.32 23.99 -45.19
N SER A 21 -26.00 22.68 -45.18
CA SER A 21 -26.85 21.67 -44.54
C SER A 21 -26.92 21.80 -43.04
N LYS A 22 -25.85 22.33 -42.42
CA LYS A 22 -25.72 22.49 -40.98
C LYS A 22 -25.74 23.94 -40.52
N ASN A 23 -25.93 24.89 -41.47
CA ASN A 23 -25.95 26.32 -41.24
C ASN A 23 -24.75 26.82 -40.37
N ARG A 24 -23.53 26.40 -40.76
CA ARG A 24 -22.30 26.75 -40.02
C ARG A 24 -21.04 26.68 -40.88
N TYR A 25 -19.99 27.36 -40.45
CA TYR A 25 -18.66 27.23 -41.01
C TYR A 25 -18.01 25.96 -40.51
N VAL A 26 -17.28 25.24 -41.37
CA VAL A 26 -16.54 24.03 -41.05
C VAL A 26 -15.11 24.17 -41.53
N GLY A 27 -14.16 23.76 -40.68
CA GLY A 27 -12.76 23.66 -41.01
C GLY A 27 -12.23 22.27 -40.68
N ALA A 28 -11.10 21.87 -41.26
CA ALA A 28 -10.50 20.58 -41.01
C ALA A 28 -8.98 20.64 -41.00
N VAL A 29 -8.37 20.02 -39.95
CA VAL A 29 -6.92 19.75 -39.85
C VAL A 29 -6.62 18.31 -40.25
N SER A 30 -5.51 18.11 -40.97
CA SER A 30 -4.98 16.78 -41.27
C SER A 30 -4.10 16.31 -40.11
N LEU A 31 -4.40 15.12 -39.57
CA LEU A 31 -3.65 14.45 -38.51
C LEU A 31 -2.66 13.40 -39.03
N GLY A 32 -2.34 13.45 -40.33
CA GLY A 32 -1.50 12.43 -40.99
C GLY A 32 -2.31 11.31 -41.60
N PHE A 33 -1.69 10.13 -41.69
CA PHE A 33 -2.29 8.93 -42.29
C PHE A 33 -2.36 7.81 -41.25
N SER A 34 -3.40 6.98 -41.34
CA SER A 34 -3.49 5.75 -40.56
C SER A 34 -2.46 4.72 -41.05
N PRO A 35 -2.18 3.64 -40.28
CA PRO A 35 -1.33 2.53 -40.73
C PRO A 35 -1.81 1.90 -42.04
N ALA A 36 -3.10 2.03 -42.35
CA ALA A 36 -3.70 1.57 -43.63
C ALA A 36 -3.64 2.61 -44.74
N GLY A 37 -2.85 3.69 -44.60
CA GLY A 37 -2.66 4.74 -45.64
C GLY A 37 -3.84 5.72 -45.78
N THR A 38 -4.88 5.64 -44.97
CA THR A 38 -6.05 6.54 -45.01
C THR A 38 -5.76 7.84 -44.29
N ARG A 39 -6.04 8.99 -44.92
CA ARG A 39 -5.82 10.32 -44.32
C ARG A 39 -6.78 10.59 -43.17
N ILE A 40 -6.23 10.80 -41.95
CA ILE A 40 -7.00 11.13 -40.76
C ILE A 40 -7.23 12.65 -40.76
N ARG A 41 -8.49 13.08 -40.68
CA ARG A 41 -8.87 14.49 -40.60
C ARG A 41 -9.78 14.74 -39.41
N LYS A 42 -9.49 15.79 -38.65
CA LYS A 42 -10.37 16.28 -37.57
C LYS A 42 -11.06 17.56 -38.01
N LYS A 43 -12.41 17.57 -37.96
CA LYS A 43 -13.24 18.72 -38.37
C LYS A 43 -13.66 19.51 -37.13
N VAL A 44 -13.68 20.85 -37.27
CA VAL A 44 -14.27 21.79 -36.32
C VAL A 44 -15.34 22.61 -37.00
N ALA A 45 -16.33 23.06 -36.23
CA ALA A 45 -17.42 23.86 -36.76
C ALA A 45 -17.73 25.03 -35.82
N GLY A 46 -18.22 26.13 -36.38
CA GLY A 46 -18.60 27.33 -35.66
C GLY A 46 -19.63 28.18 -36.43
N ARG A 47 -20.24 29.13 -35.76
CA ARG A 47 -21.21 30.06 -36.37
C ARG A 47 -20.53 31.13 -37.23
N THR A 48 -19.28 31.46 -36.92
CA THR A 48 -18.46 32.44 -37.65
C THR A 48 -17.15 31.84 -38.14
N LYS A 49 -16.56 32.44 -39.20
CA LYS A 49 -15.23 32.05 -39.70
C LYS A 49 -14.13 32.24 -38.63
N THR A 50 -14.25 33.29 -37.81
CA THR A 50 -13.29 33.59 -36.72
C THR A 50 -13.32 32.48 -35.69
N GLU A 51 -14.49 32.07 -35.23
CA GLU A 51 -14.64 30.96 -34.26
C GLU A 51 -14.03 29.66 -34.80
N VAL A 52 -14.21 29.36 -36.09
CA VAL A 52 -13.61 28.18 -36.70
C VAL A 52 -12.08 28.31 -36.79
N ARG A 53 -11.57 29.51 -37.10
CA ARG A 53 -10.13 29.77 -37.16
C ARG A 53 -9.48 29.61 -35.80
N ASP A 54 -10.09 30.09 -34.73
CA ASP A 54 -9.56 29.94 -33.36
C ASP A 54 -9.56 28.47 -32.92
N LYS A 55 -10.63 27.74 -33.22
CA LYS A 55 -10.71 26.30 -32.98
C LYS A 55 -9.67 25.52 -33.80
N LEU A 56 -9.38 25.90 -35.05
CA LEU A 56 -8.35 25.30 -35.87
C LEU A 56 -6.95 25.61 -35.29
N LYS A 57 -6.69 26.82 -34.86
CA LYS A 57 -5.42 27.23 -34.22
C LYS A 57 -5.14 26.40 -32.96
N GLU A 58 -6.17 26.25 -32.12
CA GLU A 58 -6.07 25.42 -30.93
C GLU A 58 -5.84 23.93 -31.28
N LEU A 59 -6.52 23.43 -32.33
CA LEU A 59 -6.33 22.06 -32.80
C LEU A 59 -4.93 21.84 -33.40
N HIS A 60 -4.36 22.81 -34.14
CA HIS A 60 -2.98 22.74 -34.61
C HIS A 60 -1.99 22.66 -33.44
N LYS A 61 -2.16 23.50 -32.43
CA LYS A 61 -1.34 23.48 -31.22
C LYS A 61 -1.39 22.11 -30.50
N GLN A 62 -2.58 21.48 -30.46
CA GLN A 62 -2.75 20.12 -29.92
C GLN A 62 -2.04 19.06 -30.79
N VAL A 63 -2.11 19.19 -32.12
CA VAL A 63 -1.45 18.26 -33.07
C VAL A 63 0.06 18.41 -33.01
N GLU A 64 0.58 19.64 -32.98
CA GLU A 64 2.01 19.95 -32.85
C GLU A 64 2.58 19.43 -31.53
N SER A 65 1.77 19.47 -30.45
CA SER A 65 2.15 18.89 -29.14
C SER A 65 2.01 17.36 -29.08
N GLY A 66 1.59 16.69 -30.17
CA GLY A 66 1.39 15.22 -30.22
C GLY A 66 0.13 14.74 -29.50
N LEU A 67 -0.65 15.61 -28.89
CA LEU A 67 -1.81 15.23 -28.09
C LEU A 67 -2.96 14.65 -28.93
N ARG A 68 -3.56 13.57 -28.41
CA ARG A 68 -4.71 12.87 -29.02
C ARG A 68 -5.92 12.86 -28.08
N PRO A 69 -6.41 14.02 -27.61
CA PRO A 69 -7.47 14.07 -26.63
C PRO A 69 -8.72 13.36 -27.15
N ARG A 70 -9.24 12.43 -26.36
CA ARG A 70 -10.54 11.79 -26.62
C ARG A 70 -11.66 12.79 -26.30
N ARG A 71 -12.64 12.90 -27.19
CA ARG A 71 -13.80 13.77 -26.98
C ARG A 71 -14.60 13.25 -25.77
N ARG A 72 -14.82 14.10 -24.77
CA ARG A 72 -15.52 13.77 -23.51
C ARG A 72 -14.78 12.82 -22.55
N TYR A 73 -13.47 12.64 -22.68
CA TYR A 73 -12.71 11.84 -21.71
C TYR A 73 -12.63 12.57 -20.37
N THR A 74 -13.15 11.93 -19.32
CA THR A 74 -13.27 12.52 -17.99
C THR A 74 -12.17 12.02 -17.04
N VAL A 75 -12.11 12.61 -15.85
CA VAL A 75 -11.26 12.10 -14.77
C VAL A 75 -11.71 10.69 -14.34
N GLY A 76 -13.04 10.44 -14.32
CA GLY A 76 -13.60 9.12 -14.08
C GLY A 76 -13.08 8.07 -15.06
N ASP A 77 -13.11 8.39 -16.37
CA ASP A 77 -12.56 7.50 -17.40
C ASP A 77 -11.07 7.22 -17.19
N ALA A 78 -10.28 8.24 -16.82
CA ALA A 78 -8.85 8.07 -16.53
C ALA A 78 -8.60 7.19 -15.31
N LEU A 79 -9.43 7.29 -14.28
CA LEU A 79 -9.36 6.42 -13.09
C LEU A 79 -9.73 4.97 -13.43
N ASP A 80 -10.73 4.75 -14.29
CA ASP A 80 -11.15 3.41 -14.72
C ASP A 80 -10.10 2.76 -15.65
N ASP A 81 -9.58 3.49 -16.63
CA ASP A 81 -8.50 3.03 -17.51
C ASP A 81 -7.26 2.67 -16.68
N TRP A 82 -6.91 3.47 -15.67
CA TRP A 82 -5.80 3.17 -14.79
C TRP A 82 -6.04 1.92 -13.92
N LEU A 83 -7.26 1.73 -13.39
CA LEU A 83 -7.62 0.52 -12.65
C LEU A 83 -7.60 -0.74 -13.51
N ALA A 84 -7.81 -0.61 -14.82
CA ALA A 84 -7.81 -1.74 -15.75
C ALA A 84 -6.39 -2.23 -16.07
N VAL A 85 -5.42 -1.32 -16.26
CA VAL A 85 -4.07 -1.68 -16.74
C VAL A 85 -2.92 -1.13 -15.89
N GLY A 86 -3.15 -0.10 -15.08
CA GLY A 86 -2.10 0.58 -14.32
C GLY A 86 -1.82 -0.03 -12.93
N VAL A 87 -2.52 -1.10 -12.58
CA VAL A 87 -2.42 -1.76 -11.26
C VAL A 87 -1.67 -3.09 -11.29
N ASP A 88 -1.10 -3.46 -12.43
CA ASP A 88 -0.32 -4.68 -12.59
C ASP A 88 0.84 -4.75 -11.57
N GLY A 89 1.07 -5.94 -11.03
CA GLY A 89 2.08 -6.18 -9.99
C GLY A 89 1.67 -5.72 -8.58
N LEU A 90 0.49 -5.11 -8.40
CA LEU A 90 -0.02 -4.76 -7.09
C LEU A 90 -0.77 -5.92 -6.44
N SER A 91 -0.72 -6.01 -5.10
CA SER A 91 -1.51 -6.99 -4.38
C SER A 91 -3.02 -6.72 -4.53
N ALA A 92 -3.84 -7.77 -4.55
CA ALA A 92 -5.30 -7.67 -4.61
C ALA A 92 -5.87 -6.72 -3.51
N ARG A 93 -5.29 -6.74 -2.30
CA ARG A 93 -5.65 -5.83 -1.21
C ARG A 93 -5.35 -4.36 -1.54
N THR A 94 -4.22 -4.09 -2.22
CA THR A 94 -3.87 -2.73 -2.65
C THR A 94 -4.81 -2.23 -3.74
N VAL A 95 -5.14 -3.10 -4.70
CA VAL A 95 -6.11 -2.79 -5.76
C VAL A 95 -7.49 -2.53 -5.16
N ALA A 96 -7.94 -3.34 -4.22
CA ALA A 96 -9.21 -3.14 -3.51
C ALA A 96 -9.23 -1.79 -2.75
N LEU A 97 -8.12 -1.45 -2.06
CA LEU A 97 -7.98 -0.16 -1.39
C LEU A 97 -8.09 1.01 -2.37
N TYR A 98 -7.43 0.92 -3.53
CA TYR A 98 -7.49 1.98 -4.53
C TYR A 98 -8.88 2.11 -5.15
N ARG A 99 -9.53 0.98 -5.45
CA ARG A 99 -10.91 0.95 -5.96
C ARG A 99 -11.89 1.58 -4.96
N ASP A 100 -11.79 1.25 -3.69
CA ASP A 100 -12.58 1.83 -2.61
C ASP A 100 -12.30 3.34 -2.43
N THR A 101 -11.02 3.75 -2.52
CA THR A 101 -10.63 5.16 -2.46
C THR A 101 -11.20 5.96 -3.64
N ILE A 102 -11.16 5.43 -4.86
CA ILE A 102 -11.75 6.07 -6.04
C ILE A 102 -13.24 6.25 -5.84
N ALA A 103 -13.95 5.17 -5.46
CA ALA A 103 -15.39 5.20 -5.30
C ALA A 103 -15.87 6.19 -4.23
N LYS A 104 -15.16 6.28 -3.10
CA LYS A 104 -15.59 7.06 -1.93
C LYS A 104 -14.98 8.46 -1.82
N ALA A 105 -13.88 8.72 -2.54
CA ALA A 105 -13.11 9.93 -2.32
C ALA A 105 -12.89 10.79 -3.57
N LEU A 106 -12.91 10.21 -4.76
CA LEU A 106 -12.58 10.94 -5.99
C LEU A 106 -13.78 11.14 -6.92
N ARG A 107 -14.66 10.14 -7.02
CA ARG A 107 -15.79 10.22 -7.97
C ARG A 107 -16.77 11.32 -7.64
N GLU A 108 -17.08 11.56 -6.37
CA GLU A 108 -18.05 12.57 -5.95
C GLU A 108 -17.73 13.97 -6.51
N GLU A 109 -16.45 14.34 -6.52
CA GLU A 109 -16.00 15.70 -6.87
C GLU A 109 -15.47 15.83 -8.31
N LEU A 110 -14.91 14.73 -8.87
CA LEU A 110 -14.10 14.81 -10.09
C LEU A 110 -14.57 13.91 -11.24
N ASP A 111 -15.49 12.98 -11.02
CA ASP A 111 -15.84 11.94 -11.99
C ASP A 111 -16.20 12.46 -13.37
N THR A 112 -17.05 13.48 -13.42
CA THR A 112 -17.59 14.09 -14.65
C THR A 112 -16.74 15.20 -15.24
N VAL A 113 -15.69 15.63 -14.52
CA VAL A 113 -14.80 16.70 -14.99
C VAL A 113 -14.00 16.22 -16.19
N ARG A 114 -14.04 16.97 -17.30
CA ARG A 114 -13.22 16.64 -18.47
C ARG A 114 -11.75 16.74 -18.13
N LEU A 115 -10.99 15.71 -18.47
CA LEU A 115 -9.57 15.64 -18.11
C LEU A 115 -8.76 16.80 -18.71
N THR A 116 -9.13 17.27 -19.90
CA THR A 116 -8.51 18.43 -20.57
C THR A 116 -8.85 19.77 -19.92
N GLU A 117 -9.93 19.83 -19.15
CA GLU A 117 -10.43 21.04 -18.47
C GLU A 117 -10.02 21.05 -16.98
N LEU A 118 -9.53 19.92 -16.46
CA LEU A 118 -9.12 19.79 -15.07
C LEU A 118 -7.97 20.75 -14.74
N THR A 119 -8.16 21.53 -13.70
CA THR A 119 -7.14 22.47 -13.19
C THR A 119 -6.55 22.00 -11.85
N ALA A 120 -5.37 22.52 -11.50
CA ALA A 120 -4.79 22.28 -10.18
C ALA A 120 -5.70 22.80 -9.05
N GLY A 121 -6.47 23.87 -9.31
CA GLY A 121 -7.46 24.40 -8.36
C GLY A 121 -8.62 23.42 -8.09
N ASP A 122 -9.09 22.69 -9.11
CA ASP A 122 -10.14 21.67 -8.94
C ASP A 122 -9.62 20.51 -8.08
N VAL A 123 -8.42 20.04 -8.36
CA VAL A 123 -7.76 19.01 -7.56
C VAL A 123 -7.57 19.46 -6.10
N GLN A 124 -7.12 20.70 -5.90
CA GLN A 124 -6.94 21.27 -4.55
C GLN A 124 -8.27 21.33 -3.79
N ARG A 125 -9.37 21.75 -4.43
CA ARG A 125 -10.70 21.80 -3.81
C ARG A 125 -11.20 20.40 -3.44
N ALA A 126 -11.12 19.44 -4.35
CA ALA A 126 -11.54 18.06 -4.10
C ALA A 126 -10.76 17.43 -2.96
N LEU A 127 -9.44 17.62 -2.90
CA LEU A 127 -8.62 17.10 -1.80
C LEU A 127 -8.89 17.84 -0.47
N ALA A 128 -9.23 19.12 -0.49
CA ALA A 128 -9.62 19.87 0.70
C ALA A 128 -10.97 19.39 1.26
N ALA A 129 -11.97 19.17 0.40
CA ALA A 129 -13.25 18.56 0.79
C ALA A 129 -13.06 17.17 1.41
N LEU A 130 -12.20 16.34 0.81
CA LEU A 130 -11.85 15.04 1.36
C LEU A 130 -11.13 15.16 2.72
N ALA A 131 -10.22 16.12 2.86
CA ALA A 131 -9.46 16.33 4.10
C ALA A 131 -10.34 16.74 5.28
N ALA A 132 -11.44 17.44 5.02
CA ALA A 132 -12.42 17.82 6.05
C ALA A 132 -13.12 16.60 6.71
N ARG A 133 -13.14 15.43 6.04
CA ARG A 133 -13.87 14.22 6.50
C ARG A 133 -13.01 12.97 6.61
N SER A 134 -11.74 13.05 6.25
CA SER A 134 -10.87 11.86 6.16
C SER A 134 -9.50 12.08 6.79
N SER A 135 -8.81 10.98 7.10
CA SER A 135 -7.45 11.04 7.62
C SER A 135 -6.45 11.53 6.57
N SER A 136 -5.35 12.16 7.01
CA SER A 136 -4.23 12.57 6.13
C SER A 136 -3.73 11.41 5.25
N ARG A 137 -3.77 10.17 5.76
CA ARG A 137 -3.39 8.97 5.00
C ARG A 137 -4.35 8.72 3.84
N THR A 138 -5.66 8.85 4.05
CA THR A 138 -6.68 8.68 3.01
C THR A 138 -6.52 9.74 1.93
N VAL A 139 -6.33 11.00 2.31
CA VAL A 139 -6.08 12.12 1.38
C VAL A 139 -4.83 11.86 0.53
N GLN A 140 -3.75 11.40 1.16
CA GLN A 140 -2.51 11.06 0.45
C GLN A 140 -2.71 9.90 -0.53
N ILE A 141 -3.48 8.88 -0.17
CA ILE A 141 -3.79 7.75 -1.08
C ILE A 141 -4.62 8.24 -2.27
N ALA A 142 -5.66 9.05 -2.03
CA ALA A 142 -6.50 9.62 -3.09
C ALA A 142 -5.68 10.48 -4.06
N HIS A 143 -4.82 11.36 -3.54
CA HIS A 143 -3.89 12.15 -4.35
C HIS A 143 -2.96 11.28 -5.19
N ASN A 144 -2.34 10.25 -4.59
CA ASN A 144 -1.42 9.36 -5.29
C ASN A 144 -2.12 8.58 -6.42
N VAL A 145 -3.36 8.15 -6.19
CA VAL A 145 -4.19 7.47 -7.20
C VAL A 145 -4.47 8.41 -8.36
N LEU A 146 -4.92 9.63 -8.08
CA LEU A 146 -5.21 10.64 -9.08
C LEU A 146 -3.96 10.99 -9.92
N VAL A 147 -2.82 11.20 -9.25
CA VAL A 147 -1.53 11.46 -9.94
C VAL A 147 -1.15 10.30 -10.87
N ARG A 148 -1.36 9.06 -10.45
CA ARG A 148 -1.03 7.88 -11.28
C ARG A 148 -1.96 7.74 -12.47
N ALA A 149 -3.26 7.94 -12.28
CA ALA A 149 -4.25 7.87 -13.36
C ALA A 149 -4.00 8.95 -14.42
N ILE A 150 -3.76 10.20 -14.01
CA ILE A 150 -3.47 11.28 -14.94
C ILE A 150 -2.10 11.09 -15.62
N ARG A 151 -1.10 10.52 -14.91
CA ARG A 151 0.20 10.19 -15.52
C ARG A 151 0.07 9.12 -16.61
N GLN A 152 -0.84 8.18 -16.46
CA GLN A 152 -1.15 7.23 -17.53
C GLN A 152 -1.78 7.96 -18.72
N ALA A 153 -2.78 8.82 -18.49
CA ALA A 153 -3.39 9.60 -19.54
C ALA A 153 -2.40 10.56 -20.25
N GLU A 154 -1.39 11.07 -19.53
CA GLU A 154 -0.29 11.86 -20.08
C GLU A 154 0.61 11.02 -20.99
N ARG A 155 0.94 9.77 -20.60
CA ARG A 155 1.68 8.82 -21.45
C ARG A 155 0.91 8.39 -22.69
N ASP A 156 -0.42 8.40 -22.60
CA ASP A 156 -1.33 8.03 -23.69
C ASP A 156 -1.69 9.24 -24.59
N ASP A 157 -0.97 10.36 -24.44
CA ASP A 157 -1.14 11.61 -25.18
C ASP A 157 -2.53 12.24 -25.04
N LEU A 158 -3.28 11.92 -23.99
CA LEU A 158 -4.63 12.45 -23.76
C LEU A 158 -4.61 13.84 -23.12
N VAL A 159 -3.57 14.15 -22.35
CA VAL A 159 -3.32 15.47 -21.72
C VAL A 159 -1.84 15.83 -21.78
N ALA A 160 -1.56 17.15 -21.84
CA ALA A 160 -0.18 17.66 -21.97
C ALA A 160 0.62 17.61 -20.66
N ARG A 161 -0.05 17.58 -19.52
CA ARG A 161 0.60 17.62 -18.20
C ARG A 161 -0.29 17.06 -17.11
N ASN A 162 0.35 16.53 -16.09
CA ASN A 162 -0.32 16.05 -14.89
C ASN A 162 -0.55 17.19 -13.89
N VAL A 163 -1.74 17.78 -13.91
CA VAL A 163 -2.07 18.90 -13.01
C VAL A 163 -2.20 18.47 -11.55
N ALA A 164 -2.51 17.19 -11.27
CA ALA A 164 -2.58 16.69 -9.91
C ALA A 164 -1.19 16.60 -9.25
N ALA A 165 -0.13 16.37 -10.05
CA ALA A 165 1.23 16.35 -9.53
C ALA A 165 1.73 17.73 -9.05
N LEU A 166 1.07 18.81 -9.44
CA LEU A 166 1.38 20.17 -9.01
C LEU A 166 0.78 20.52 -7.64
N VAL A 167 -0.12 19.68 -7.14
CA VAL A 167 -0.88 19.94 -5.90
C VAL A 167 -0.24 19.20 -4.73
N LYS A 168 -0.02 19.93 -3.63
CA LYS A 168 0.36 19.31 -2.37
C LYS A 168 -0.90 18.92 -1.59
N PRO A 169 -1.09 17.63 -1.26
CA PRO A 169 -2.28 17.21 -0.54
C PRO A 169 -2.34 17.86 0.86
N PRO A 170 -3.50 18.40 1.26
CA PRO A 170 -3.69 18.99 2.58
C PRO A 170 -3.66 17.91 3.67
N LYS A 171 -3.41 18.35 4.91
CA LYS A 171 -3.56 17.47 6.08
C LYS A 171 -5.05 17.22 6.31
N GLY A 172 -5.43 15.96 6.47
CA GLY A 172 -6.78 15.55 6.84
C GLY A 172 -7.00 15.53 8.33
N GLN A 173 -8.20 15.06 8.73
CA GLN A 173 -8.60 14.91 10.13
C GLN A 173 -7.71 13.87 10.84
N GLY A 174 -7.18 14.27 11.99
CA GLY A 174 -6.43 13.40 12.90
C GLY A 174 -5.08 12.87 12.38
N ALA A 175 -4.14 12.72 13.26
CA ALA A 175 -2.82 12.17 12.96
C ALA A 175 -2.82 10.64 12.76
N GLY A 176 -3.99 10.00 12.74
CA GLY A 176 -4.12 8.55 12.88
C GLY A 176 -3.88 8.13 14.34
N ARG A 177 -4.16 6.85 14.65
CA ARG A 177 -3.87 6.32 15.98
C ARG A 177 -2.34 6.17 16.14
N PRO A 178 -1.72 6.83 17.16
CA PRO A 178 -0.30 6.63 17.42
C PRO A 178 -0.02 5.15 17.71
N SER A 179 1.08 4.63 17.21
CA SER A 179 1.57 3.32 17.63
C SER A 179 2.01 3.42 19.08
N LYS A 180 1.58 2.47 19.91
CA LYS A 180 1.94 2.36 21.30
C LYS A 180 2.69 1.04 21.56
N SER A 181 3.47 1.03 22.60
CA SER A 181 4.17 -0.15 23.12
C SER A 181 3.76 -0.38 24.56
N LEU A 182 3.75 -1.64 24.97
CA LEU A 182 3.57 -2.04 26.36
C LEU A 182 4.84 -1.75 27.15
N THR A 183 4.68 -1.44 28.44
CA THR A 183 5.79 -1.53 29.41
C THR A 183 6.15 -3.00 29.65
N LEU A 184 7.24 -3.26 30.33
CA LEU A 184 7.63 -4.65 30.66
C LEU A 184 6.56 -5.33 31.53
N GLU A 185 6.05 -4.62 32.55
CA GLU A 185 5.00 -5.15 33.44
C GLU A 185 3.71 -5.44 32.65
N GLN A 186 3.31 -4.55 31.75
CA GLN A 186 2.15 -4.75 30.89
C GLN A 186 2.34 -5.94 29.94
N ALA A 187 3.54 -6.12 29.40
CA ALA A 187 3.87 -7.26 28.53
C ALA A 187 3.83 -8.59 29.32
N VAL A 188 4.31 -8.61 30.56
CA VAL A 188 4.23 -9.77 31.47
C VAL A 188 2.77 -10.08 31.81
N ALA A 189 1.98 -9.08 32.15
CA ALA A 189 0.55 -9.24 32.45
C ALA A 189 -0.23 -9.78 31.22
N LEU A 190 0.08 -9.28 30.03
CA LEU A 190 -0.52 -9.78 28.78
C LEU A 190 -0.18 -11.25 28.54
N MET A 191 1.08 -11.65 28.71
CA MET A 191 1.50 -13.04 28.55
C MET A 191 0.84 -13.96 29.61
N ALA A 192 0.69 -13.48 30.82
CA ALA A 192 -0.02 -14.22 31.87
C ALA A 192 -1.51 -14.42 31.54
N ALA A 193 -2.19 -13.37 31.08
CA ALA A 193 -3.60 -13.45 30.66
C ALA A 193 -3.79 -14.27 29.37
N ALA A 194 -2.78 -14.38 28.52
CA ALA A 194 -2.82 -15.19 27.31
C ALA A 194 -2.70 -16.71 27.60
N ARG A 195 -2.16 -17.09 28.75
CA ARG A 195 -1.92 -18.48 29.13
C ARG A 195 -3.20 -19.34 29.06
N GLY A 196 -3.12 -20.49 28.43
CA GLY A 196 -4.24 -21.38 28.22
C GLY A 196 -5.22 -20.94 27.12
N THR A 197 -5.11 -19.72 26.57
CA THR A 197 -5.95 -19.26 25.46
C THR A 197 -5.41 -19.79 24.12
N ARG A 198 -6.25 -19.78 23.09
CA ARG A 198 -5.84 -20.11 21.71
C ARG A 198 -4.78 -19.18 21.14
N LEU A 199 -4.66 -17.95 21.65
CA LEU A 199 -3.69 -16.97 21.20
C LEU A 199 -2.38 -16.97 22.02
N GLU A 200 -2.22 -17.82 23.00
CA GLU A 200 -1.02 -17.85 23.85
C GLU A 200 0.28 -17.91 23.04
N ALA A 201 0.45 -18.94 22.23
CA ALA A 201 1.64 -19.09 21.39
C ALA A 201 1.78 -17.97 20.35
N TYR A 202 0.66 -17.48 19.79
CA TYR A 202 0.63 -16.36 18.86
C TYR A 202 1.15 -15.07 19.51
N ILE A 203 0.66 -14.73 20.71
CA ILE A 203 1.05 -13.54 21.47
C ILE A 203 2.50 -13.65 21.90
N THR A 204 2.89 -14.80 22.49
CA THR A 204 4.26 -15.05 22.97
C THR A 204 5.28 -14.93 21.84
N LEU A 205 5.03 -15.60 20.71
CA LEU A 205 5.91 -15.53 19.54
C LEU A 205 6.00 -14.11 19.00
N SER A 206 4.84 -13.44 18.80
CA SER A 206 4.79 -12.07 18.26
C SER A 206 5.53 -11.06 19.14
N LEU A 207 5.37 -11.20 20.47
CA LEU A 207 5.97 -10.28 21.44
C LEU A 207 7.48 -10.51 21.56
N LEU A 208 7.94 -11.77 21.61
CA LEU A 208 9.32 -12.10 21.90
C LEU A 208 10.23 -12.21 20.66
N THR A 209 9.68 -12.20 19.45
CA THR A 209 10.44 -12.23 18.19
C THR A 209 10.18 -11.04 17.26
N GLY A 210 9.18 -10.21 17.57
CA GLY A 210 8.86 -9.05 16.77
C GLY A 210 8.38 -9.31 15.35
N VAL A 211 7.95 -10.53 15.02
CA VAL A 211 7.40 -10.89 13.70
C VAL A 211 6.15 -10.09 13.36
N ARG A 212 5.92 -9.84 12.07
CA ARG A 212 4.71 -9.13 11.63
C ARG A 212 3.49 -10.03 11.73
N THR A 213 2.32 -9.45 11.97
CA THR A 213 1.06 -10.19 12.08
C THR A 213 0.77 -11.09 10.87
N GLU A 214 1.10 -10.62 9.66
CA GLU A 214 0.92 -11.40 8.43
C GLU A 214 1.95 -12.54 8.30
N GLU A 215 3.15 -12.36 8.85
CA GLU A 215 4.20 -13.39 8.89
C GLU A 215 3.82 -14.50 9.87
N VAL A 216 3.32 -14.14 11.06
CA VAL A 216 2.85 -15.12 12.05
C VAL A 216 1.69 -15.95 11.49
N ARG A 217 0.69 -15.29 10.87
CA ARG A 217 -0.47 -15.99 10.30
C ARG A 217 -0.12 -16.92 9.13
N ALA A 218 1.01 -16.70 8.47
CA ALA A 218 1.50 -17.52 7.37
C ALA A 218 2.59 -18.51 7.81
N LEU A 219 2.97 -18.52 9.11
CA LEU A 219 4.00 -19.42 9.63
C LEU A 219 3.55 -20.88 9.50
N ARG A 220 4.45 -21.71 9.02
CA ARG A 220 4.22 -23.15 8.85
C ARG A 220 5.12 -23.95 9.78
N TRP A 221 4.72 -25.18 10.08
CA TRP A 221 5.52 -26.08 10.91
C TRP A 221 6.85 -26.49 10.26
N ASP A 222 6.90 -26.56 8.92
CA ASP A 222 8.13 -26.78 8.15
C ASP A 222 9.11 -25.58 8.18
N HIS A 223 8.75 -24.49 8.83
CA HIS A 223 9.58 -23.31 9.08
C HIS A 223 9.87 -23.08 10.56
N VAL A 224 9.44 -23.97 11.44
CA VAL A 224 9.89 -24.03 12.83
C VAL A 224 10.96 -25.10 12.89
N MET A 225 12.20 -24.71 13.13
CA MET A 225 13.39 -25.52 12.86
C MET A 225 14.17 -25.78 14.13
N ALA A 226 14.74 -26.98 14.23
CA ALA A 226 15.71 -27.38 15.24
C ALA A 226 17.09 -27.56 14.58
N TRP A 227 18.16 -27.22 15.28
CA TRP A 227 19.51 -27.46 14.83
C TRP A 227 19.95 -28.86 15.28
N VAL A 228 20.11 -29.77 14.33
CA VAL A 228 20.41 -31.20 14.58
C VAL A 228 21.62 -31.62 13.74
N GLY A 229 22.67 -32.11 14.36
CA GLY A 229 23.82 -32.68 13.63
C GLY A 229 24.48 -31.73 12.61
N GLY A 230 24.42 -30.43 12.80
CA GLY A 230 25.03 -29.47 11.89
C GLY A 230 24.10 -28.90 10.80
N GLN A 231 22.80 -29.23 10.82
CA GLN A 231 21.81 -28.77 9.86
C GLN A 231 20.48 -28.39 10.54
N TRP A 232 19.67 -27.56 9.84
CA TRP A 232 18.33 -27.21 10.29
C TRP A 232 17.32 -28.24 9.83
N GLU A 233 16.58 -28.83 10.77
CA GLU A 233 15.50 -29.78 10.52
C GLU A 233 14.17 -29.26 11.06
N PRO A 234 13.03 -29.51 10.37
CA PRO A 234 11.73 -29.13 10.88
C PRO A 234 11.40 -29.79 12.22
N VAL A 235 10.86 -29.06 13.18
CA VAL A 235 10.44 -29.63 14.48
C VAL A 235 9.36 -30.71 14.32
N GLY A 236 8.76 -30.84 13.14
CA GLY A 236 7.85 -31.93 12.76
C GLY A 236 8.55 -33.29 12.82
N GLU A 237 9.81 -33.32 12.47
CA GLU A 237 10.68 -34.49 12.38
C GLU A 237 11.59 -34.58 13.59
N ALA A 238 12.29 -33.50 13.92
CA ALA A 238 13.30 -33.45 14.98
C ALA A 238 12.72 -33.35 16.41
N GLY A 239 11.52 -32.79 16.57
CA GLY A 239 10.97 -32.43 17.87
C GLY A 239 11.42 -31.07 18.39
N PHE A 240 11.17 -30.80 19.68
CA PHE A 240 11.47 -29.53 20.34
C PHE A 240 12.61 -29.61 21.38
N ASP A 241 13.23 -30.80 21.56
CA ASP A 241 14.19 -31.03 22.62
C ASP A 241 15.63 -30.80 22.14
N HIS A 242 15.86 -29.59 21.59
CA HIS A 242 17.16 -29.15 21.07
C HIS A 242 17.55 -27.79 21.67
N GLU A 243 18.86 -27.55 21.79
CA GLU A 243 19.38 -26.29 22.33
C GLU A 243 19.06 -25.10 21.44
N GLN A 244 19.08 -25.30 20.13
CA GLN A 244 18.85 -24.22 19.17
C GLN A 244 17.62 -24.52 18.34
N LEU A 245 16.60 -23.70 18.57
CA LEU A 245 15.40 -23.66 17.75
C LEU A 245 15.21 -22.27 17.12
N SER A 246 14.69 -22.23 15.92
CA SER A 246 14.50 -20.99 15.14
C SER A 246 13.21 -21.03 14.37
N VAL A 247 12.72 -19.84 14.01
CA VAL A 247 11.67 -19.68 12.99
C VAL A 247 12.22 -19.02 11.74
N PHE A 248 11.92 -19.61 10.59
CA PHE A 248 12.26 -19.08 9.28
C PHE A 248 11.11 -18.20 8.78
N VAL A 249 11.27 -16.89 8.87
CA VAL A 249 10.27 -15.90 8.47
C VAL A 249 10.43 -15.64 6.97
N TRP A 250 9.96 -16.55 6.14
CA TRP A 250 10.09 -16.50 4.67
C TRP A 250 8.76 -16.27 3.95
N ARG A 251 7.64 -16.31 4.67
CA ARG A 251 6.30 -16.18 4.10
C ARG A 251 5.47 -15.12 4.84
N ALA A 252 4.50 -14.56 4.15
CA ALA A 252 3.48 -13.70 4.73
C ALA A 252 2.10 -14.08 4.15
N ASP A 253 1.04 -13.84 4.92
CA ASP A 253 -0.34 -14.03 4.47
C ASP A 253 -0.74 -12.93 3.47
N ARG A 254 -0.24 -13.09 2.23
CA ARG A 254 -0.44 -12.18 1.09
C ARG A 254 -0.61 -12.96 -0.21
N ALA A 255 -1.17 -12.31 -1.22
CA ALA A 255 -1.14 -12.84 -2.57
C ALA A 255 0.32 -13.10 -3.00
N GLY A 256 0.62 -14.34 -3.42
CA GLY A 256 1.98 -14.80 -3.73
C GLY A 256 2.73 -15.46 -2.58
N ARG A 257 2.20 -15.44 -1.34
CA ARG A 257 2.72 -16.17 -0.16
C ARG A 257 4.19 -15.90 0.22
N ASP A 258 4.82 -14.86 -0.32
CA ASP A 258 6.18 -14.47 0.04
C ASP A 258 6.19 -13.25 0.98
N THR A 259 7.32 -12.98 1.63
CA THR A 259 7.52 -11.74 2.40
C THR A 259 7.43 -10.51 1.48
N LYS A 260 7.21 -9.33 2.05
CA LYS A 260 7.04 -8.08 1.28
C LYS A 260 8.21 -7.80 0.32
N THR A 261 9.41 -8.22 0.70
CA THR A 261 10.62 -8.15 -0.11
C THR A 261 11.53 -9.33 0.24
N PRO A 262 12.40 -9.82 -0.68
CA PRO A 262 13.39 -10.85 -0.37
C PRO A 262 14.27 -10.50 0.85
N LYS A 263 14.59 -9.19 1.03
CA LYS A 263 15.35 -8.68 2.18
C LYS A 263 14.60 -8.80 3.53
N SER A 264 13.30 -9.11 3.52
CA SER A 264 12.53 -9.35 4.75
C SER A 264 12.63 -10.78 5.25
N ARG A 265 13.24 -11.70 4.49
CA ARG A 265 13.50 -13.08 4.91
C ARG A 265 14.58 -13.08 5.99
N ARG A 266 14.31 -13.74 7.08
CA ARG A 266 15.22 -13.83 8.22
C ARG A 266 14.97 -15.09 9.03
N THR A 267 16.01 -15.54 9.72
CA THR A 267 15.96 -16.63 10.71
C THR A 267 16.04 -16.00 12.09
N LEU A 268 15.08 -16.30 12.94
CA LEU A 268 15.02 -15.78 14.30
C LEU A 268 15.14 -16.94 15.29
N ALA A 269 16.13 -16.88 16.17
CA ALA A 269 16.23 -17.80 17.29
C ALA A 269 14.99 -17.67 18.18
N LEU A 270 14.50 -18.80 18.67
CA LEU A 270 13.35 -18.87 19.55
C LEU A 270 13.76 -18.75 21.01
N PRO A 271 13.29 -17.72 21.75
CA PRO A 271 13.38 -17.70 23.20
C PRO A 271 12.69 -18.92 23.81
N ARG A 272 13.20 -19.42 24.94
CA ARG A 272 12.68 -20.61 25.62
C ARG A 272 11.15 -20.59 25.80
N ARG A 273 10.59 -19.47 26.21
CA ARG A 273 9.13 -19.30 26.37
C ARG A 273 8.35 -19.48 25.05
N CYS A 274 8.97 -19.13 23.91
CA CYS A 274 8.34 -19.37 22.60
C CYS A 274 8.32 -20.85 22.27
N VAL A 275 9.40 -21.57 22.61
CA VAL A 275 9.50 -23.04 22.40
C VAL A 275 8.44 -23.76 23.20
N GLU A 276 8.32 -23.42 24.49
CA GLU A 276 7.31 -24.00 25.40
C GLU A 276 5.87 -23.74 24.87
N ALA A 277 5.56 -22.50 24.53
CA ALA A 277 4.24 -22.12 24.01
C ALA A 277 3.93 -22.79 22.65
N LEU A 278 4.91 -22.94 21.76
CA LEU A 278 4.73 -23.63 20.47
C LEU A 278 4.53 -25.14 20.65
N ARG A 279 5.24 -25.78 21.61
CA ARG A 279 5.07 -27.19 21.95
C ARG A 279 3.63 -27.46 22.43
N GLU A 280 3.14 -26.68 23.38
CA GLU A 280 1.78 -26.80 23.88
C GLU A 280 0.74 -26.52 22.80
N HIS A 281 1.01 -25.51 21.97
CA HIS A 281 0.15 -25.17 20.85
C HIS A 281 0.02 -26.31 19.84
N ARG A 282 1.10 -27.05 19.58
CA ARG A 282 1.09 -28.21 18.68
C ARG A 282 0.20 -29.33 19.21
N VAL A 283 0.22 -29.57 20.51
CA VAL A 283 -0.66 -30.55 21.15
C VAL A 283 -2.12 -30.13 20.97
N ARG A 284 -2.46 -28.88 21.32
CA ARG A 284 -3.84 -28.35 21.13
C ARG A 284 -4.30 -28.41 19.66
N GLN A 285 -3.41 -28.14 18.72
CA GLN A 285 -3.73 -28.23 17.31
C GLN A 285 -3.99 -29.67 16.85
N ALA A 286 -3.28 -30.63 17.42
CA ALA A 286 -3.54 -32.05 17.16
C ALA A 286 -4.93 -32.47 17.67
N GLU A 287 -5.34 -32.00 18.85
CA GLU A 287 -6.70 -32.18 19.38
C GLU A 287 -7.76 -31.55 18.46
N ASP A 288 -7.55 -30.31 18.00
CA ASP A 288 -8.44 -29.66 17.03
C ASP A 288 -8.55 -30.47 15.73
N ARG A 289 -7.44 -31.02 15.24
CA ARG A 289 -7.40 -31.87 14.04
C ARG A 289 -8.21 -33.14 14.21
N LEU A 290 -8.09 -33.79 15.34
CA LEU A 290 -8.87 -34.98 15.68
C LEU A 290 -10.36 -34.64 15.78
N ALA A 291 -10.71 -33.56 16.44
CA ALA A 291 -12.09 -33.11 16.59
C ALA A 291 -12.74 -32.71 15.25
N ALA A 292 -11.98 -32.07 14.35
CA ALA A 292 -12.46 -31.67 13.02
C ALA A 292 -12.60 -32.87 12.07
N GLY A 293 -11.84 -33.93 12.25
CA GLY A 293 -11.87 -35.12 11.40
C GLY A 293 -11.74 -34.78 9.91
N PRO A 294 -12.68 -35.23 9.05
CA PRO A 294 -12.61 -34.97 7.60
C PRO A 294 -12.74 -33.50 7.19
N LEU A 295 -13.19 -32.62 8.09
CA LEU A 295 -13.27 -31.17 7.83
C LEU A 295 -11.93 -30.46 7.95
N TRP A 296 -10.91 -31.14 8.48
CA TRP A 296 -9.59 -30.56 8.62
C TRP A 296 -8.91 -30.31 7.26
N GLN A 297 -8.51 -29.05 7.04
CA GLN A 297 -7.73 -28.65 5.87
C GLN A 297 -6.25 -28.56 6.26
N ASP A 298 -5.45 -29.56 5.94
CA ASP A 298 -4.02 -29.56 6.25
C ASP A 298 -3.27 -28.61 5.32
N ARG A 299 -2.96 -27.43 5.83
CA ARG A 299 -2.13 -26.42 5.15
C ARG A 299 -0.75 -26.29 5.77
N GLY A 300 -0.40 -27.12 6.74
CA GLY A 300 0.85 -27.08 7.49
C GLY A 300 1.04 -25.82 8.32
N LEU A 301 -0.01 -25.04 8.59
CA LEU A 301 0.07 -23.78 9.34
C LEU A 301 0.30 -24.03 10.83
N VAL A 302 1.18 -23.24 11.44
CA VAL A 302 1.33 -23.20 12.90
C VAL A 302 0.05 -22.65 13.52
N PHE A 303 -0.40 -21.49 13.06
CA PHE A 303 -1.61 -20.83 13.56
C PHE A 303 -2.76 -21.00 12.59
N ALA A 304 -3.62 -21.95 12.85
CA ALA A 304 -4.77 -22.28 12.04
C ALA A 304 -6.10 -22.13 12.83
N SER A 305 -7.20 -22.11 12.11
CA SER A 305 -8.54 -22.24 12.70
C SER A 305 -8.77 -23.66 13.20
N THR A 306 -9.87 -23.90 13.90
CA THR A 306 -10.29 -25.23 14.36
C THR A 306 -10.51 -26.27 13.25
N VAL A 307 -10.52 -25.83 11.99
CA VAL A 307 -10.63 -26.68 10.79
C VAL A 307 -9.41 -26.58 9.88
N GLY A 308 -8.27 -26.08 10.37
CA GLY A 308 -6.99 -26.06 9.65
C GLY A 308 -6.83 -24.91 8.62
N THR A 309 -7.80 -24.01 8.48
CA THR A 309 -7.69 -22.86 7.56
C THR A 309 -6.86 -21.72 8.16
N SER A 310 -6.41 -20.79 7.32
CA SER A 310 -5.71 -19.58 7.77
C SER A 310 -6.59 -18.77 8.73
N LEU A 311 -5.96 -18.22 9.78
CA LEU A 311 -6.66 -17.33 10.71
C LEU A 311 -7.10 -16.04 10.01
N ASP A 312 -8.37 -15.70 10.22
CA ASP A 312 -8.90 -14.40 9.79
C ASP A 312 -8.39 -13.27 10.69
N ASP A 313 -8.00 -12.15 10.09
CA ASP A 313 -7.43 -10.98 10.78
C ASP A 313 -8.43 -10.35 11.78
N HIS A 314 -9.73 -10.33 11.45
CA HIS A 314 -10.75 -9.78 12.33
C HIS A 314 -10.96 -10.68 13.56
N ASN A 315 -10.93 -12.00 13.38
CA ASN A 315 -11.03 -12.97 14.47
C ASN A 315 -9.83 -12.89 15.41
N VAL A 316 -8.61 -12.80 14.86
CA VAL A 316 -7.40 -12.60 15.68
C VAL A 316 -7.50 -11.31 16.50
N ARG A 317 -7.92 -10.20 15.89
CA ARG A 317 -8.09 -8.92 16.60
C ARG A 317 -9.17 -8.98 17.68
N ARG A 318 -10.26 -9.68 17.43
CA ARG A 318 -11.33 -9.85 18.43
C ARG A 318 -10.81 -10.61 19.65
N GLN A 319 -10.23 -11.79 19.45
CA GLN A 319 -9.66 -12.59 20.52
C GLN A 319 -8.52 -11.87 21.26
N PHE A 320 -7.67 -11.14 20.52
CA PHE A 320 -6.61 -10.36 21.14
C PHE A 320 -7.14 -9.27 22.09
N ARG A 321 -8.25 -8.61 21.74
CA ARG A 321 -8.90 -7.62 22.62
C ARG A 321 -9.46 -8.26 23.88
N GLU A 322 -9.98 -9.48 23.80
CA GLU A 322 -10.43 -10.24 24.97
C GLU A 322 -9.26 -10.52 25.92
N VAL A 323 -8.10 -10.93 25.38
CA VAL A 323 -6.90 -11.16 26.18
C VAL A 323 -6.34 -9.85 26.78
N THR A 324 -6.31 -8.75 26.02
CA THR A 324 -5.82 -7.46 26.56
C THR A 324 -6.75 -6.90 27.62
N GLU A 325 -8.04 -7.14 27.52
CA GLU A 325 -9.03 -6.78 28.57
C GLU A 325 -8.81 -7.60 29.83
N ALA A 326 -8.64 -8.91 29.71
CA ALA A 326 -8.32 -9.81 30.82
C ALA A 326 -6.98 -9.45 31.51
N ALA A 327 -6.02 -8.90 30.77
CA ALA A 327 -4.75 -8.37 31.28
C ALA A 327 -4.88 -6.99 31.96
N GLY A 328 -6.07 -6.40 32.06
CA GLY A 328 -6.29 -5.06 32.59
C GLY A 328 -5.81 -3.91 31.69
N LEU A 329 -5.48 -4.18 30.42
CA LEU A 329 -4.94 -3.21 29.47
C LEU A 329 -6.04 -2.50 28.65
N GLY A 330 -7.28 -3.00 28.71
CA GLY A 330 -8.43 -2.54 27.92
C GLY A 330 -8.41 -3.04 26.47
N ARG A 331 -9.44 -2.65 25.71
CA ARG A 331 -9.75 -3.18 24.36
C ARG A 331 -9.13 -2.40 23.18
N THR A 332 -8.28 -1.41 23.45
CA THR A 332 -7.75 -0.53 22.40
C THR A 332 -6.48 -1.05 21.75
N TRP A 333 -5.92 -2.14 22.20
CA TRP A 333 -4.71 -2.75 21.66
C TRP A 333 -4.98 -3.58 20.40
N VAL A 334 -3.96 -3.67 19.52
CA VAL A 334 -4.01 -4.48 18.31
C VAL A 334 -2.74 -5.32 18.19
N PRO A 335 -2.79 -6.52 17.56
CA PRO A 335 -1.65 -7.45 17.51
C PRO A 335 -0.35 -6.84 16.95
N ARG A 336 -0.44 -5.86 16.06
CA ARG A 336 0.73 -5.16 15.51
C ARG A 336 1.57 -4.46 16.59
N GLU A 337 0.96 -4.06 17.69
CA GLU A 337 1.62 -3.34 18.79
C GLU A 337 2.55 -4.26 19.60
N LEU A 338 2.40 -5.59 19.51
CA LEU A 338 3.35 -6.55 20.08
C LEU A 338 4.75 -6.38 19.47
N ARG A 339 4.83 -6.18 18.16
CA ARG A 339 6.09 -5.89 17.49
C ARG A 339 6.66 -4.52 17.88
N HIS A 340 5.83 -3.51 18.10
CA HIS A 340 6.30 -2.22 18.63
C HIS A 340 6.87 -2.41 20.04
N THR A 341 6.19 -3.19 20.87
CA THR A 341 6.66 -3.55 22.21
C THR A 341 8.01 -4.28 22.17
N PHE A 342 8.17 -5.28 21.30
CA PHE A 342 9.45 -5.98 21.09
C PHE A 342 10.60 -4.99 20.83
N VAL A 343 10.41 -4.08 19.87
CA VAL A 343 11.44 -3.10 19.51
C VAL A 343 11.70 -2.12 20.66
N SER A 344 10.65 -1.63 21.35
CA SER A 344 10.80 -0.73 22.49
C SER A 344 11.55 -1.38 23.66
N LEU A 345 11.22 -2.62 23.99
CA LEU A 345 11.87 -3.35 25.07
C LEU A 345 13.34 -3.62 24.75
N LEU A 346 13.69 -4.05 23.55
CA LEU A 346 15.09 -4.25 23.14
C LEU A 346 15.87 -2.93 23.18
N SER A 347 15.27 -1.84 22.68
CA SER A 347 15.90 -0.52 22.72
C SER A 347 16.13 -0.04 24.16
N ALA A 348 15.15 -0.22 25.06
CA ALA A 348 15.28 0.12 26.47
C ALA A 348 16.37 -0.69 27.20
N HIS A 349 16.71 -1.89 26.69
CA HIS A 349 17.80 -2.75 27.20
C HIS A 349 19.11 -2.59 26.43
N GLY A 350 19.28 -1.49 25.68
CA GLY A 350 20.54 -1.13 25.07
C GLY A 350 20.93 -1.94 23.81
N VAL A 351 20.02 -2.70 23.22
CA VAL A 351 20.30 -3.41 21.96
C VAL A 351 20.45 -2.38 20.83
N PRO A 352 21.53 -2.42 20.02
CA PRO A 352 21.77 -1.48 18.94
C PRO A 352 20.61 -1.44 17.93
N VAL A 353 20.28 -0.24 17.43
CA VAL A 353 19.14 -0.03 16.50
C VAL A 353 19.28 -0.81 15.21
N GLU A 354 20.50 -1.04 14.73
CA GLU A 354 20.81 -1.84 13.56
C GLU A 354 20.45 -3.32 13.79
N ALA A 355 20.81 -3.87 14.96
CA ALA A 355 20.44 -5.22 15.35
C ALA A 355 18.92 -5.38 15.47
N ILE A 356 18.25 -4.41 16.11
CA ILE A 356 16.78 -4.39 16.20
C ILE A 356 16.15 -4.31 14.79
N ALA A 357 16.70 -3.49 13.89
CA ALA A 357 16.19 -3.38 12.53
C ALA A 357 16.31 -4.70 11.75
N LEU A 358 17.41 -5.42 11.92
CA LEU A 358 17.63 -6.78 11.34
C LEU A 358 16.62 -7.78 11.90
N LEU A 359 16.48 -7.87 13.23
CA LEU A 359 15.54 -8.78 13.89
C LEU A 359 14.09 -8.48 13.45
N ALA A 360 13.74 -7.20 13.41
CA ALA A 360 12.43 -6.77 12.93
C ALA A 360 12.26 -6.91 11.40
N GLY A 361 13.32 -7.06 10.60
CA GLY A 361 13.26 -7.07 9.14
C GLY A 361 12.79 -5.72 8.58
N HIS A 362 13.37 -4.62 9.06
CA HIS A 362 13.22 -3.30 8.49
C HIS A 362 14.26 -3.10 7.38
N ASN A 363 13.84 -2.55 6.25
CA ASN A 363 14.76 -2.28 5.13
C ASN A 363 15.71 -1.09 5.40
N GLN A 364 15.37 -0.25 6.39
CA GLN A 364 16.12 0.96 6.78
C GLN A 364 15.96 1.18 8.29
N THR A 365 17.04 1.58 8.96
CA THR A 365 17.06 1.98 10.37
C THR A 365 16.13 3.18 10.63
N ALA A 366 15.99 4.09 9.66
CA ALA A 366 15.09 5.24 9.74
C ALA A 366 13.64 4.86 10.11
N THR A 367 13.15 3.67 9.73
CA THR A 367 11.82 3.20 10.16
C THR A 367 11.81 2.87 11.64
N THR A 368 12.88 2.29 12.16
CA THR A 368 13.05 1.98 13.58
C THR A 368 13.18 3.28 14.38
N GLU A 369 14.03 4.19 13.95
CA GLU A 369 14.24 5.50 14.57
C GLU A 369 12.97 6.36 14.59
N LEU A 370 12.24 6.45 13.48
CA LEU A 370 11.03 7.28 13.38
C LEU A 370 9.92 6.84 14.33
N VAL A 371 9.76 5.53 14.52
CA VAL A 371 8.72 4.96 15.40
C VAL A 371 9.11 5.13 16.88
N TYR A 372 10.42 5.14 17.21
CA TYR A 372 10.93 5.11 18.57
C TYR A 372 11.59 6.40 19.06
N ARG A 373 11.72 7.44 18.20
CA ARG A 373 12.26 8.76 18.58
C ARG A 373 11.59 9.39 19.83
N HIS A 374 10.35 9.05 20.11
CA HIS A 374 9.63 9.57 21.27
C HIS A 374 9.90 8.77 22.57
N GLN A 375 10.48 7.58 22.48
CA GLN A 375 10.80 6.72 23.63
C GLN A 375 12.29 6.60 23.88
N ILE A 376 13.12 6.86 22.85
CA ILE A 376 14.56 6.97 22.99
C ILE A 376 14.86 8.45 23.22
N VAL A 377 14.79 8.88 24.48
CA VAL A 377 15.67 9.93 24.98
C VAL A 377 16.76 9.21 25.80
N PRO A 378 17.80 8.65 25.17
CA PRO A 378 18.97 8.33 25.93
C PRO A 378 19.56 9.67 26.31
N THR A 379 19.68 9.96 27.57
CA THR A 379 20.78 10.78 27.99
C THR A 379 22.01 10.10 27.37
N LEU A 380 22.74 10.80 26.48
CA LEU A 380 23.92 10.27 25.78
C LEU A 380 25.08 10.15 26.79
N THR A 381 24.86 9.43 27.87
CA THR A 381 25.85 9.19 28.96
C THR A 381 27.02 8.37 28.47
N ARG A 382 26.77 7.41 27.57
CA ARG A 382 27.82 6.53 27.04
C ARG A 382 28.91 7.32 26.25
N GLY A 383 28.55 8.42 25.61
CA GLY A 383 29.53 9.30 24.98
C GLY A 383 30.40 10.03 25.99
N ALA A 384 29.81 10.47 27.11
CA ALA A 384 30.55 11.08 28.20
C ALA A 384 31.45 10.06 28.93
N GLU A 385 30.91 8.88 29.22
CA GLU A 385 31.65 7.76 29.84
C GLU A 385 32.90 7.35 29.01
N VAL A 386 32.72 7.19 27.68
CA VAL A 386 33.85 6.89 26.78
C VAL A 386 34.85 8.05 26.70
N MET A 387 34.38 9.29 26.72
CA MET A 387 35.30 10.45 26.73
C MET A 387 36.02 10.56 28.07
N ASP A 388 35.37 10.23 29.19
CA ASP A 388 36.05 10.12 30.50
C ASP A 388 37.07 8.99 30.53
N GLU A 389 36.78 7.84 29.85
CA GLU A 389 37.76 6.74 29.68
C GLU A 389 38.96 7.14 28.80
N ILE A 390 38.76 8.01 27.80
CA ILE A 390 39.83 8.46 26.89
C ILE A 390 40.70 9.56 27.49
N PHE A 391 40.11 10.46 28.27
CA PHE A 391 40.74 11.68 28.76
C PHE A 391 40.86 11.79 30.30
N GLY A 392 40.26 10.86 31.05
CA GLY A 392 40.31 10.76 32.54
C GLY A 392 41.54 10.00 32.99
#